data_c01e87af89e2c551cc4f21928ccbc6af
#
_entry.id   c01e87af89e2c551cc4f21928ccbc6af
#
_cell.length_a   1.000
_cell.length_b   1.000
_cell.length_c   1.000
_cell.angle_alpha   90.00
_cell.angle_beta   90.00
_cell.angle_gamma   90.00
#
_symmetry.space_group_name_H-M   'P 1'
#
loop_
_entity.id
_entity.type
_entity.pdbx_description
1 polymer ?
#
loop_
_entity_poly.entity_id
_entity_poly.type
_entity_poly.pdbx_seq_one_letter_code
_entity_poly.pdbx_strand_id
1 'polypeptide(L)'
;EFYPFYLSEHRKQLNKLLHFIGSLGVLGIITYSLINANSRILYFAPLCGYGFAWIGHFFIENNKPATFKYPIYSFIGDWVMFKDILLGKIKL
;
A
#
# COMPACT_ATOMS: atom_id res chain seq x y z
N GLU A 1 17.23 -5.76 -2.83
CA GLU A 1 17.65 -6.11 -1.50
C GLU A 1 16.68 -5.71 -0.41
N PHE A 2 16.12 -4.51 -0.48
CA PHE A 2 15.07 -4.14 0.45
C PHE A 2 13.78 -4.93 0.20
N TYR A 3 13.46 -5.20 -1.06
CA TYR A 3 12.18 -5.79 -1.42
C TYR A 3 11.96 -7.19 -0.81
N PRO A 4 12.95 -8.09 -0.77
CA PRO A 4 12.74 -9.37 -0.06
C PRO A 4 12.40 -9.19 1.41
N PHE A 5 13.04 -8.22 2.08
CA PHE A 5 12.68 -7.88 3.46
C PHE A 5 11.26 -7.35 3.53
N TYR A 6 10.90 -6.45 2.62
CA TYR A 6 9.55 -5.87 2.56
C TYR A 6 8.51 -6.99 2.41
N LEU A 7 8.73 -7.92 1.47
CA LEU A 7 7.79 -9.03 1.26
C LEU A 7 7.72 -9.96 2.46
N SER A 8 8.81 -10.10 3.22
CA SER A 8 8.80 -10.94 4.41
C SER A 8 7.87 -10.39 5.50
N GLU A 9 7.56 -9.10 5.46
CA GLU A 9 6.63 -8.48 6.39
C GLU A 9 5.19 -8.46 5.89
N HIS A 10 4.94 -8.98 4.67
CA HIS A 10 3.64 -9.00 4.04
C HIS A 10 3.28 -10.43 3.64
N ARG A 11 3.42 -11.36 4.57
CA ARG A 11 3.25 -12.80 4.26
C ARG A 11 1.79 -13.20 4.08
N LYS A 12 0.91 -12.64 4.90
CA LYS A 12 -0.48 -13.07 4.90
C LYS A 12 -1.21 -12.46 3.72
N GLN A 13 -2.01 -13.31 3.08
CA GLN A 13 -2.76 -12.92 1.89
C GLN A 13 -3.68 -11.73 2.16
N LEU A 14 -4.33 -11.72 3.33
CA LEU A 14 -5.25 -10.64 3.67
C LEU A 14 -4.52 -9.31 3.79
N ASN A 15 -3.28 -9.31 4.35
CA ASN A 15 -2.49 -8.09 4.44
C ASN A 15 -2.11 -7.58 3.05
N LYS A 16 -1.68 -8.47 2.16
CA LYS A 16 -1.37 -8.08 0.77
C LYS A 16 -2.60 -7.51 0.08
N LEU A 17 -3.76 -8.11 0.33
CA LEU A 17 -5.01 -7.62 -0.24
C LEU A 17 -5.34 -6.22 0.28
N LEU A 18 -5.16 -5.99 1.58
CA LEU A 18 -5.40 -4.67 2.16
C LEU A 18 -4.47 -3.62 1.56
N HIS A 19 -3.19 -3.94 1.37
CA HIS A 19 -2.26 -3.04 0.70
C HIS A 19 -2.70 -2.76 -0.73
N PHE A 20 -3.14 -3.79 -1.44
CA PHE A 20 -3.61 -3.65 -2.81
C PHE A 20 -4.84 -2.74 -2.89
N ILE A 21 -5.81 -2.95 -2.01
CA ILE A 21 -7.02 -2.13 -1.95
C ILE A 21 -6.68 -0.68 -1.61
N GLY A 22 -5.76 -0.49 -0.64
CA GLY A 22 -5.32 0.87 -0.29
C GLY A 22 -4.68 1.58 -1.46
N SER A 23 -3.83 0.89 -2.22
CA SER A 23 -3.19 1.47 -3.40
C SER A 23 -4.19 1.78 -4.51
N LEU A 24 -5.17 0.89 -4.74
CA LEU A 24 -6.26 1.17 -5.68
C LEU A 24 -7.04 2.41 -5.26
N GLY A 25 -7.31 2.54 -3.96
CA GLY A 25 -8.01 3.71 -3.43
C GLY A 25 -7.22 4.99 -3.66
N VAL A 26 -5.91 4.95 -3.46
CA VAL A 26 -5.04 6.09 -3.74
C VAL A 26 -5.11 6.48 -5.21
N LEU A 27 -5.00 5.52 -6.12
CA LEU A 27 -5.10 5.79 -7.54
C LEU A 27 -6.47 6.35 -7.91
N GLY A 28 -7.54 5.84 -7.29
CA GLY A 28 -8.89 6.34 -7.50
C GLY A 28 -9.04 7.79 -7.05
N ILE A 29 -8.47 8.13 -5.89
CA ILE A 29 -8.49 9.49 -5.36
C ILE A 29 -7.73 10.44 -6.29
N ILE A 30 -6.55 10.04 -6.77
CA ILE A 30 -5.76 10.86 -7.67
C ILE A 30 -6.54 11.08 -8.98
N THR A 31 -7.11 10.02 -9.53
CA THR A 31 -7.87 10.11 -10.78
C THR A 31 -9.08 11.03 -10.63
N TYR A 32 -9.84 10.87 -9.54
CA TYR A 32 -10.99 11.73 -9.26
C TYR A 32 -10.56 13.19 -9.14
N SER A 33 -9.44 13.43 -8.43
CA SER A 33 -8.92 14.78 -8.25
C SER A 33 -8.59 15.45 -9.60
N LEU A 34 -7.94 14.69 -10.49
CA LEU A 34 -7.56 15.22 -11.80
C LEU A 34 -8.78 15.48 -12.67
N ILE A 35 -9.76 14.57 -12.69
CA ILE A 35 -10.94 14.70 -13.54
C ILE A 35 -11.80 15.87 -13.09
N ASN A 36 -11.95 16.06 -11.78
CA ASN A 36 -12.84 17.07 -11.22
C ASN A 36 -12.13 18.34 -10.79
N ALA A 37 -10.82 18.47 -11.06
CA ALA A 37 -9.99 19.60 -10.64
C ALA A 37 -10.16 19.91 -9.15
N ASN A 38 -10.24 18.87 -8.31
CA ASN A 38 -10.47 18.98 -6.88
C ASN A 38 -9.23 18.49 -6.12
N SER A 39 -8.30 19.41 -5.86
CA SER A 39 -7.05 19.05 -5.17
C SER A 39 -7.25 18.74 -3.68
N ARG A 40 -8.36 19.16 -3.09
CA ARG A 40 -8.59 18.92 -1.65
C ARG A 40 -8.72 17.45 -1.32
N ILE A 41 -9.27 16.65 -2.24
CA ILE A 41 -9.47 15.23 -2.00
C ILE A 41 -8.14 14.48 -1.89
N LEU A 42 -7.04 15.07 -2.41
CA LEU A 42 -5.72 14.45 -2.33
C LEU A 42 -5.24 14.27 -0.88
N TYR A 43 -5.76 15.05 0.05
CA TYR A 43 -5.42 14.86 1.47
C TYR A 43 -5.87 13.51 2.01
N PHE A 44 -6.87 12.89 1.39
CA PHE A 44 -7.33 11.57 1.81
C PHE A 44 -6.47 10.42 1.27
N ALA A 45 -5.59 10.68 0.29
CA ALA A 45 -4.78 9.62 -0.30
C ALA A 45 -3.83 8.96 0.72
N PRO A 46 -3.05 9.72 1.53
CA PRO A 46 -2.22 9.08 2.55
C PRO A 46 -3.05 8.33 3.58
N LEU A 47 -4.20 8.88 3.98
CA LEU A 47 -5.08 8.22 4.93
C LEU A 47 -5.58 6.89 4.37
N CYS A 48 -5.99 6.86 3.11
CA CYS A 48 -6.46 5.65 2.46
C CYS A 48 -5.34 4.62 2.36
N GLY A 49 -4.19 5.00 1.82
CA GLY A 49 -3.08 4.08 1.60
C GLY A 49 -2.52 3.52 2.90
N TYR A 50 -2.17 4.39 3.83
CA TYR A 50 -1.58 3.96 5.10
C TYR A 50 -2.61 3.35 6.03
N GLY A 51 -3.87 3.80 5.98
CA GLY A 51 -4.91 3.23 6.81
C GLY A 51 -5.09 1.74 6.56
N PHE A 52 -5.27 1.35 5.32
CA PHE A 52 -5.41 -0.06 4.95
C PHE A 52 -4.13 -0.84 5.25
N ALA A 53 -2.97 -0.26 4.94
CA ALA A 53 -1.68 -0.93 5.16
C ALA A 53 -1.44 -1.18 6.65
N TRP A 54 -1.70 -0.19 7.49
CA TRP A 54 -1.46 -0.32 8.93
C TRP A 54 -2.45 -1.29 9.60
N ILE A 55 -3.69 -1.32 9.15
CA ILE A 55 -4.63 -2.34 9.61
C ILE A 55 -4.06 -3.73 9.32
N GLY A 56 -3.53 -3.92 8.11
CA GLY A 56 -2.92 -5.20 7.75
C GLY A 56 -1.75 -5.57 8.65
N HIS A 57 -0.86 -4.61 8.93
CA HIS A 57 0.31 -4.90 9.76
C HIS A 57 -0.05 -5.13 11.22
N PHE A 58 -0.85 -4.24 11.81
CA PHE A 58 -1.11 -4.32 13.24
C PHE A 58 -2.10 -5.41 13.61
N PHE A 59 -3.08 -5.68 12.75
CA PHE A 59 -4.17 -6.60 13.10
C PHE A 59 -4.08 -7.95 12.40
N ILE A 60 -3.41 -8.05 11.27
CA ILE A 60 -3.31 -9.30 10.50
C ILE A 60 -1.93 -9.93 10.68
N GLU A 61 -0.86 -9.18 10.40
CA GLU A 61 0.51 -9.69 10.50
C GLU A 61 1.04 -9.63 11.93
N ASN A 62 0.49 -8.75 12.75
CA ASN A 62 0.97 -8.50 14.11
C ASN A 62 2.42 -8.01 14.13
N ASN A 63 2.76 -7.15 13.18
CA ASN A 63 4.09 -6.55 13.09
C ASN A 63 3.96 -5.04 12.89
N LYS A 64 5.10 -4.36 12.84
CA LYS A 64 5.11 -2.92 12.57
C LYS A 64 5.31 -2.69 11.09
N PRO A 65 4.65 -1.66 10.50
CA PRO A 65 4.92 -1.30 9.11
C PRO A 65 6.38 -0.95 8.91
N ALA A 66 6.95 -1.37 7.77
CA ALA A 66 8.32 -1.03 7.42
C ALA A 66 8.52 0.48 7.27
N THR A 67 7.43 1.21 7.02
CA THR A 67 7.42 2.68 6.94
C THR A 67 8.03 3.35 8.18
N PHE A 68 7.89 2.74 9.35
CA PHE A 68 8.42 3.33 10.58
C PHE A 68 9.95 3.38 10.59
N LYS A 69 10.62 2.48 9.87
CA LYS A 69 12.07 2.41 9.83
C LYS A 69 12.61 2.85 8.47
N TYR A 70 11.92 2.54 7.40
CA TYR A 70 12.34 2.80 6.02
C TYR A 70 11.22 3.47 5.23
N PRO A 71 10.91 4.76 5.49
CA PRO A 71 9.71 5.37 4.89
C PRO A 71 9.76 5.46 3.37
N ILE A 72 10.91 5.85 2.81
CA ILE A 72 11.03 6.01 1.36
C ILE A 72 11.04 4.66 0.65
N TYR A 73 11.83 3.72 1.16
CA TYR A 73 11.91 2.38 0.58
C TYR A 73 10.57 1.65 0.71
N SER A 74 9.85 1.85 1.80
CA SER A 74 8.52 1.25 1.98
C SER A 74 7.51 1.81 1.00
N PHE A 75 7.56 3.11 0.76
CA PHE A 75 6.68 3.74 -0.22
C PHE A 75 6.90 3.14 -1.60
N ILE A 76 8.18 3.02 -2.01
CA ILE A 76 8.52 2.40 -3.29
C ILE A 76 8.09 0.93 -3.30
N GLY A 77 8.33 0.21 -2.20
CA GLY A 77 7.94 -1.19 -2.08
C GLY A 77 6.44 -1.41 -2.21
N ASP A 78 5.64 -0.49 -1.66
CA ASP A 78 4.18 -0.57 -1.79
C ASP A 78 3.75 -0.58 -3.25
N TRP A 79 4.34 0.27 -4.07
CA TRP A 79 3.99 0.36 -5.48
C TRP A 79 4.58 -0.78 -6.30
N VAL A 80 5.77 -1.27 -5.94
CA VAL A 80 6.34 -2.47 -6.58
C VAL A 80 5.47 -3.68 -6.29
N MET A 81 5.03 -3.85 -5.04
CA MET A 81 4.14 -4.94 -4.69
C MET A 81 2.80 -4.84 -5.40
N PHE A 82 2.25 -3.64 -5.49
CA PHE A 82 1.01 -3.40 -6.23
C PHE A 82 1.15 -3.84 -7.69
N LYS A 83 2.24 -3.43 -8.33
CA LYS A 83 2.54 -3.82 -9.70
C LYS A 83 2.67 -5.34 -9.83
N ASP A 84 3.40 -5.96 -8.91
CA ASP A 84 3.65 -7.39 -8.98
C ASP A 84 2.36 -8.20 -8.77
N ILE A 85 1.44 -7.71 -7.96
CA ILE A 85 0.12 -8.32 -7.81
C ILE A 85 -0.66 -8.20 -9.11
N LEU A 86 -0.66 -7.01 -9.72
CA LEU A 86 -1.35 -6.80 -11.01
C LEU A 86 -0.82 -7.71 -12.10
N LEU A 87 0.49 -7.93 -12.13
CA LEU A 87 1.13 -8.75 -13.16
C LEU A 87 1.10 -10.24 -12.84
N GLY A 88 0.52 -10.63 -11.71
CA GLY A 88 0.45 -12.03 -11.32
C GLY A 88 1.74 -12.61 -10.78
N LYS A 89 2.75 -11.78 -10.51
CA LYS A 89 4.01 -12.24 -9.92
C LYS A 89 3.86 -12.58 -8.44
N ILE A 90 2.91 -11.94 -7.77
CA ILE A 90 2.56 -12.23 -6.39
C ILE A 90 1.10 -12.62 -6.37
N LYS A 91 0.82 -13.77 -5.78
CA LYS A 91 -0.56 -14.25 -5.65
C LYS A 91 -1.22 -13.68 -4.41
N LEU A 92 -2.47 -13.36 -4.55
CA LEU A 92 -3.31 -12.95 -3.41
C LEU A 92 -3.96 -14.14 -2.73
#